data_3592c350e0ba0be3f57cb237e12501c9
#
_entry.id   3592c350e0ba0be3f57cb237e12501c9
#
_cell.length_a   1.000
_cell.length_b   1.000
_cell.length_c   1.000
_cell.angle_alpha   90.00
_cell.angle_beta   90.00
_cell.angle_gamma   90.00
#
_symmetry.space_group_name_H-M   'P 1'
#
loop_
_entity.id
_entity.type
_entity.pdbx_description
1 polymer ?
#
loop_
_entity_poly.entity_id
_entity_poly.type
_entity_poly.pdbx_seq_one_letter_code
_entity_poly.pdbx_strand_id
1 'polypeptide(L)'
;TSVVAAGMSYLIVPLLGDLNLTQDEAINALVIPGIGGLLLVFVAGVLGARFGERRTLGVAASTYFAGALLVAIAPDISLVTLGLLIVSCSGITLSIVSLSLLNSRISEPAQRATAFATLGVVAPAVFIAMPVLSGALTQFASWRWIPVLWAVLAVFVVLATIVFLRPVDRPSKRQEFVSPILAGLFLAAILQVLNNWPAGGLSSVRVWIPLAVACAAFVGFIYARNRVASPSLTLAPLRSRATTPLLIVAVLFPLANVFFYITMG
;
A
#
# COMPACT_ATOMS: atom_id res chain seq x y z
N THR A 1 6.84 1.09 1.91
CA THR A 1 5.54 0.90 2.62
C THR A 1 5.73 0.67 4.11
N SER A 2 6.61 -0.23 4.54
CA SER A 2 6.87 -0.52 5.96
C SER A 2 7.23 0.73 6.77
N VAL A 3 8.04 1.63 6.20
CA VAL A 3 8.44 2.91 6.81
C VAL A 3 7.23 3.80 7.11
N VAL A 4 6.31 3.91 6.14
CA VAL A 4 5.09 4.75 6.30
C VAL A 4 4.15 4.14 7.32
N ALA A 5 3.85 2.85 7.20
CA ALA A 5 2.96 2.17 8.13
C ALA A 5 3.44 2.27 9.59
N ALA A 6 4.75 2.10 9.81
CA ALA A 6 5.34 2.25 11.13
C ALA A 6 5.36 3.71 11.62
N GLY A 7 5.58 4.69 10.73
CA GLY A 7 5.61 6.11 11.08
C GLY A 7 4.24 6.74 11.27
N MET A 8 3.20 6.25 10.60
CA MET A 8 1.85 6.82 10.67
C MET A 8 1.26 6.82 12.08
N SER A 9 1.48 5.75 12.85
CA SER A 9 0.96 5.65 14.22
C SER A 9 1.48 6.77 15.13
N TYR A 10 2.66 7.31 14.84
CA TYR A 10 3.29 8.39 15.60
C TYR A 10 2.89 9.79 15.13
N LEU A 11 2.16 9.90 14.02
CA LEU A 11 1.64 11.18 13.54
C LEU A 11 0.31 11.57 14.21
N ILE A 12 -0.47 10.61 14.73
CA ILE A 12 -1.81 10.86 15.25
C ILE A 12 -1.76 11.88 16.40
N VAL A 13 -0.98 11.61 17.44
CA VAL A 13 -0.93 12.43 18.66
C VAL A 13 -0.42 13.86 18.38
N PRO A 14 0.70 14.06 17.66
CA PRO A 14 1.15 15.39 17.28
C PRO A 14 0.16 16.15 16.38
N LEU A 15 -0.51 15.47 15.45
CA LEU A 15 -1.52 16.07 14.58
C LEU A 15 -2.73 16.59 15.37
N LEU A 16 -3.19 15.81 16.37
CA LEU A 16 -4.28 16.24 17.26
C LEU A 16 -3.93 17.54 17.98
N GLY A 17 -2.68 17.66 18.49
CA GLY A 17 -2.23 18.84 19.20
C GLY A 17 -2.00 20.05 18.30
N ASP A 18 -1.23 19.89 17.21
CA ASP A 18 -0.81 21.02 16.34
C ASP A 18 -1.97 21.60 15.50
N LEU A 19 -2.90 20.75 15.06
CA LEU A 19 -3.99 21.15 14.17
C LEU A 19 -5.34 21.26 14.89
N ASN A 20 -5.38 21.10 16.22
CA ASN A 20 -6.60 21.13 17.04
C ASN A 20 -7.72 20.23 16.50
N LEU A 21 -7.37 19.01 16.09
CA LEU A 21 -8.28 18.06 15.45
C LEU A 21 -9.08 17.27 16.48
N THR A 22 -10.27 16.86 16.09
CA THR A 22 -10.99 15.79 16.77
C THR A 22 -10.37 14.43 16.49
N GLN A 23 -10.56 13.48 17.39
CA GLN A 23 -10.07 12.11 17.20
C GLN A 23 -10.60 11.47 15.91
N ASP A 24 -11.86 11.73 15.56
CA ASP A 24 -12.49 11.21 14.35
C ASP A 24 -11.84 11.77 13.07
N GLU A 25 -11.50 13.05 13.05
CA GLU A 25 -10.81 13.68 11.92
C GLU A 25 -9.40 13.08 11.71
N ALA A 26 -8.66 12.88 12.79
CA ALA A 26 -7.33 12.27 12.72
C ALA A 26 -7.40 10.80 12.26
N ILE A 27 -8.36 10.02 12.74
CA ILE A 27 -8.58 8.63 12.28
C ILE A 27 -8.92 8.61 10.80
N ASN A 28 -9.86 9.43 10.34
CA ASN A 28 -10.26 9.50 8.94
C ASN A 28 -9.09 9.91 8.02
N ALA A 29 -8.25 10.84 8.47
CA ALA A 29 -7.06 11.26 7.73
C ALA A 29 -6.03 10.12 7.52
N LEU A 30 -6.07 9.07 8.34
CA LEU A 30 -5.22 7.88 8.18
C LEU A 30 -5.92 6.75 7.42
N VAL A 31 -7.24 6.60 7.58
CA VAL A 31 -8.03 5.55 6.93
C VAL A 31 -8.16 5.79 5.43
N ILE A 32 -8.45 7.03 5.01
CA ILE A 32 -8.63 7.39 3.59
C ILE A 32 -7.39 7.03 2.73
N PRO A 33 -6.16 7.36 3.13
CA PRO A 33 -4.95 6.93 2.43
C PRO A 33 -4.81 5.41 2.31
N GLY A 34 -5.19 4.67 3.36
CA GLY A 34 -5.19 3.20 3.34
C GLY A 34 -6.11 2.62 2.27
N ILE A 35 -7.32 3.16 2.16
CA ILE A 35 -8.29 2.78 1.12
C ILE A 35 -7.73 3.06 -0.27
N GLY A 36 -7.14 4.25 -0.48
CA GLY A 36 -6.50 4.61 -1.74
C GLY A 36 -5.37 3.65 -2.12
N GLY A 37 -4.54 3.26 -1.16
CA GLY A 37 -3.50 2.26 -1.37
C GLY A 37 -4.05 0.91 -1.81
N LEU A 38 -5.12 0.42 -1.18
CA LEU A 38 -5.77 -0.85 -1.55
C LEU A 38 -6.35 -0.83 -2.96
N LEU A 39 -6.93 0.28 -3.40
CA LEU A 39 -7.40 0.43 -4.79
C LEU A 39 -6.29 0.15 -5.80
N LEU A 40 -5.06 0.56 -5.50
CA LEU A 40 -3.92 0.42 -6.39
C LEU A 40 -3.15 -0.90 -6.28
N VAL A 41 -3.43 -1.76 -5.30
CA VAL A 41 -2.70 -3.03 -5.09
C VAL A 41 -2.60 -3.85 -6.38
N PHE A 42 -3.72 -4.11 -7.04
CA PHE A 42 -3.71 -4.89 -8.27
C PHE A 42 -3.32 -4.07 -9.51
N VAL A 43 -3.65 -2.79 -9.52
CA VAL A 43 -3.33 -1.88 -10.63
C VAL A 43 -1.82 -1.66 -10.74
N ALA A 44 -1.11 -1.59 -9.63
CA ALA A 44 0.33 -1.37 -9.58
C ALA A 44 1.12 -2.43 -10.38
N GLY A 45 0.73 -3.71 -10.27
CA GLY A 45 1.33 -4.79 -11.07
C GLY A 45 1.14 -4.59 -12.57
N VAL A 46 -0.05 -4.17 -12.98
CA VAL A 46 -0.39 -3.90 -14.38
C VAL A 46 0.36 -2.67 -14.90
N LEU A 47 0.53 -1.62 -14.07
CA LEU A 47 1.33 -0.44 -14.42
C LEU A 47 2.79 -0.83 -14.70
N GLY A 48 3.39 -1.63 -13.83
CA GLY A 48 4.76 -2.14 -14.02
C GLY A 48 4.90 -2.96 -15.30
N ALA A 49 3.95 -3.85 -15.57
CA ALA A 49 3.94 -4.69 -16.78
C ALA A 49 3.71 -3.88 -18.07
N ARG A 50 2.88 -2.84 -18.03
CA ARG A 50 2.52 -2.05 -19.22
C ARG A 50 3.55 -0.96 -19.54
N PHE A 51 3.99 -0.20 -18.55
CA PHE A 51 4.86 0.97 -18.74
C PHE A 51 6.34 0.65 -18.51
N GLY A 52 6.63 -0.57 -18.04
CA GLY A 52 7.96 -1.02 -17.67
C GLY A 52 8.31 -0.65 -16.23
N GLU A 53 9.00 -1.56 -15.57
CA GLU A 53 9.32 -1.47 -14.14
C GLU A 53 10.10 -0.21 -13.79
N ARG A 54 11.13 0.15 -14.60
CA ARG A 54 11.96 1.34 -14.35
C ARG A 54 11.15 2.63 -14.35
N ARG A 55 10.29 2.83 -15.36
CA ARG A 55 9.47 4.04 -15.45
C ARG A 55 8.44 4.11 -14.31
N THR A 56 7.79 2.99 -14.04
CA THR A 56 6.78 2.92 -12.99
C THR A 56 7.40 3.19 -11.63
N LEU A 57 8.58 2.62 -11.32
CA LEU A 57 9.31 2.90 -10.08
C LEU A 57 9.77 4.36 -9.99
N GLY A 58 10.31 4.91 -11.08
CA GLY A 58 10.73 6.31 -11.11
C GLY A 58 9.59 7.28 -10.87
N VAL A 59 8.46 7.11 -11.58
CA VAL A 59 7.25 7.93 -11.39
C VAL A 59 6.70 7.73 -9.98
N ALA A 60 6.56 6.50 -9.51
CA ALA A 60 6.03 6.23 -8.18
C ALA A 60 6.93 6.80 -7.06
N ALA A 61 8.26 6.75 -7.20
CA ALA A 61 9.16 7.35 -6.22
C ALA A 61 9.11 8.89 -6.25
N SER A 62 8.99 9.50 -7.43
CA SER A 62 8.84 10.96 -7.57
C SER A 62 7.49 11.45 -7.01
N THR A 63 6.39 10.73 -7.26
CA THR A 63 5.09 11.07 -6.68
C THR A 63 5.06 10.83 -5.17
N TYR A 64 5.73 9.78 -4.69
CA TYR A 64 5.92 9.54 -3.25
C TYR A 64 6.67 10.71 -2.59
N PHE A 65 7.76 11.18 -3.20
CA PHE A 65 8.52 12.34 -2.74
C PHE A 65 7.64 13.58 -2.65
N ALA A 66 6.89 13.90 -3.72
CA ALA A 66 5.99 15.03 -3.74
C ALA A 66 4.90 14.95 -2.67
N GLY A 67 4.30 13.76 -2.48
CA GLY A 67 3.31 13.51 -1.43
C GLY A 67 3.90 13.67 -0.02
N ALA A 68 5.11 13.17 0.22
CA ALA A 68 5.79 13.31 1.50
C ALA A 68 6.13 14.78 1.81
N LEU A 69 6.59 15.56 0.83
CA LEU A 69 6.79 16.99 1.00
C LEU A 69 5.48 17.73 1.27
N LEU A 70 4.40 17.35 0.57
CA LEU A 70 3.08 17.94 0.81
C LEU A 70 2.64 17.75 2.27
N VAL A 71 2.84 16.56 2.83
CA VAL A 71 2.56 16.29 4.26
C VAL A 71 3.45 17.16 5.17
N ALA A 72 4.74 17.31 4.83
CA ALA A 72 5.69 18.06 5.66
C ALA A 72 5.32 19.54 5.79
N ILE A 73 4.81 20.15 4.72
CA ILE A 73 4.48 21.58 4.66
C ILE A 73 2.99 21.88 4.86
N ALA A 74 2.17 20.86 5.06
CA ALA A 74 0.72 20.99 5.15
C ALA A 74 0.31 21.88 6.34
N PRO A 75 -0.50 22.93 6.12
CA PRO A 75 -1.05 23.77 7.17
C PRO A 75 -2.35 23.21 7.77
N ASP A 76 -3.03 22.31 7.07
CA ASP A 76 -4.33 21.77 7.47
C ASP A 76 -4.43 20.25 7.23
N ILE A 77 -5.43 19.62 7.84
CA ILE A 77 -5.65 18.16 7.78
C ILE A 77 -6.00 17.68 6.37
N SER A 78 -6.63 18.50 5.55
CA SER A 78 -7.04 18.11 4.20
C SER A 78 -5.82 17.90 3.33
N LEU A 79 -4.83 18.81 3.41
CA LEU A 79 -3.56 18.67 2.70
C LEU A 79 -2.69 17.53 3.26
N VAL A 80 -2.71 17.31 4.58
CA VAL A 80 -2.09 16.12 5.18
C VAL A 80 -2.71 14.85 4.60
N THR A 81 -4.04 14.74 4.58
CA THR A 81 -4.75 13.57 4.06
C THR A 81 -4.45 13.34 2.58
N LEU A 82 -4.44 14.41 1.77
CA LEU A 82 -4.10 14.34 0.35
C LEU A 82 -2.64 13.87 0.15
N GLY A 83 -1.71 14.43 0.90
CA GLY A 83 -0.31 14.02 0.84
C GLY A 83 -0.12 12.56 1.25
N LEU A 84 -0.77 12.12 2.33
CA LEU A 84 -0.75 10.73 2.78
C LEU A 84 -1.40 9.78 1.76
N LEU A 85 -2.47 10.21 1.07
CA LEU A 85 -3.09 9.44 -0.01
C LEU A 85 -2.09 9.21 -1.16
N ILE A 86 -1.39 10.28 -1.59
CA ILE A 86 -0.35 10.18 -2.63
C ILE A 86 0.78 9.24 -2.18
N VAL A 87 1.26 9.39 -0.95
CA VAL A 87 2.31 8.54 -0.35
C VAL A 87 1.87 7.07 -0.29
N SER A 88 0.63 6.80 0.14
CA SER A 88 0.10 5.43 0.22
C SER A 88 -0.01 4.78 -1.15
N CYS A 89 -0.62 5.46 -2.11
CA CYS A 89 -0.76 5.00 -3.49
C CYS A 89 0.60 4.73 -4.16
N SER A 90 1.53 5.66 -4.01
CA SER A 90 2.88 5.53 -4.58
C SER A 90 3.67 4.45 -3.85
N GLY A 91 3.56 4.35 -2.54
CA GLY A 91 4.25 3.35 -1.73
C GLY A 91 3.82 1.92 -2.04
N ILE A 92 2.53 1.67 -2.23
CA ILE A 92 2.01 0.36 -2.70
C ILE A 92 2.58 0.04 -4.08
N THR A 93 2.58 1.02 -4.99
CA THR A 93 3.12 0.84 -6.34
C THR A 93 4.61 0.50 -6.29
N LEU A 94 5.40 1.22 -5.50
CA LEU A 94 6.82 0.93 -5.28
C LEU A 94 7.03 -0.49 -4.77
N SER A 95 6.26 -0.93 -3.78
CA SER A 95 6.40 -2.27 -3.20
C SER A 95 6.11 -3.38 -4.20
N ILE A 96 4.97 -3.29 -4.90
CA ILE A 96 4.53 -4.34 -5.82
C ILE A 96 5.47 -4.43 -7.03
N VAL A 97 5.84 -3.28 -7.61
CA VAL A 97 6.72 -3.27 -8.78
C VAL A 97 8.15 -3.67 -8.42
N SER A 98 8.64 -3.34 -7.20
CA SER A 98 9.94 -3.81 -6.72
C SER A 98 9.96 -5.32 -6.52
N LEU A 99 8.91 -5.92 -5.95
CA LEU A 99 8.79 -7.37 -5.80
C LEU A 99 8.69 -8.08 -7.17
N SER A 100 7.95 -7.48 -8.12
CA SER A 100 7.88 -7.96 -9.50
C SER A 100 9.27 -7.94 -10.16
N LEU A 101 10.00 -6.83 -10.02
CA LEU A 101 11.35 -6.66 -10.53
C LEU A 101 12.31 -7.71 -9.96
N LEU A 102 12.27 -7.93 -8.65
CA LEU A 102 13.09 -8.92 -7.97
C LEU A 102 12.82 -10.32 -8.54
N ASN A 103 11.55 -10.67 -8.71
CA ASN A 103 11.15 -11.97 -9.22
C ASN A 103 11.49 -12.15 -10.70
N SER A 104 11.44 -11.09 -11.51
CA SER A 104 11.68 -11.14 -12.96
C SER A 104 13.17 -11.11 -13.32
N ARG A 105 14.01 -10.47 -12.48
CA ARG A 105 15.44 -10.28 -12.78
C ARG A 105 16.35 -11.35 -12.21
N ILE A 106 15.93 -12.05 -11.16
CA ILE A 106 16.72 -13.12 -10.56
C ILE A 106 16.17 -14.45 -11.03
N SER A 107 16.85 -15.05 -12.01
CA SER A 107 16.46 -16.35 -12.59
C SER A 107 16.89 -17.53 -11.71
N GLU A 108 18.00 -17.40 -10.98
CA GLU A 108 18.52 -18.46 -10.13
C GLU A 108 17.69 -18.59 -8.84
N PRO A 109 17.13 -19.79 -8.55
CA PRO A 109 16.28 -20.00 -7.39
C PRO A 109 16.94 -19.69 -6.05
N ALA A 110 18.23 -20.02 -5.87
CA ALA A 110 18.96 -19.80 -4.63
C ALA A 110 19.18 -18.32 -4.38
N GLN A 111 19.60 -17.53 -5.38
CA GLN A 111 19.77 -16.09 -5.26
C GLN A 111 18.43 -15.39 -5.00
N ARG A 112 17.36 -15.85 -5.66
CA ARG A 112 16.02 -15.31 -5.44
C ARG A 112 15.54 -15.59 -4.01
N ALA A 113 15.75 -16.80 -3.49
CA ALA A 113 15.45 -17.13 -2.10
C ALA A 113 16.22 -16.26 -1.11
N THR A 114 17.51 -16.03 -1.33
CA THR A 114 18.34 -15.14 -0.52
C THR A 114 17.85 -13.69 -0.55
N ALA A 115 17.46 -13.19 -1.72
CA ALA A 115 16.92 -11.83 -1.86
C ALA A 115 15.60 -11.67 -1.10
N PHE A 116 14.68 -12.64 -1.19
CA PHE A 116 13.45 -12.61 -0.40
C PHE A 116 13.71 -12.78 1.11
N ALA A 117 14.67 -13.63 1.51
CA ALA A 117 15.06 -13.75 2.90
C ALA A 117 15.62 -12.43 3.46
N THR A 118 16.46 -11.73 2.68
CA THR A 118 16.96 -10.40 3.04
C THR A 118 15.83 -9.40 3.27
N LEU A 119 14.84 -9.36 2.37
CA LEU A 119 13.64 -8.53 2.57
C LEU A 119 12.87 -8.94 3.83
N GLY A 120 12.79 -10.23 4.12
CA GLY A 120 12.16 -10.78 5.31
C GLY A 120 12.84 -10.34 6.62
N VAL A 121 14.12 -9.99 6.58
CA VAL A 121 14.86 -9.45 7.74
C VAL A 121 14.80 -7.92 7.77
N VAL A 122 15.01 -7.27 6.62
CA VAL A 122 15.08 -5.80 6.55
C VAL A 122 13.73 -5.15 6.85
N ALA A 123 12.63 -5.73 6.38
CA ALA A 123 11.31 -5.13 6.62
C ALA A 123 10.93 -5.07 8.11
N PRO A 124 11.05 -6.15 8.90
CA PRO A 124 10.84 -6.07 10.36
C PRO A 124 11.84 -5.15 11.07
N ALA A 125 13.12 -5.15 10.65
CA ALA A 125 14.12 -4.24 11.23
C ALA A 125 13.74 -2.77 11.06
N VAL A 126 13.27 -2.40 9.86
CA VAL A 126 12.71 -1.05 9.60
C VAL A 126 11.47 -0.79 10.44
N PHE A 127 10.60 -1.79 10.59
CA PHE A 127 9.39 -1.67 11.41
C PHE A 127 9.69 -1.40 12.90
N ILE A 128 10.81 -1.92 13.41
CA ILE A 128 11.29 -1.66 14.77
C ILE A 128 12.02 -0.32 14.86
N ALA A 129 12.85 0.03 13.87
CA ALA A 129 13.64 1.25 13.89
C ALA A 129 12.79 2.53 13.69
N MET A 130 11.76 2.48 12.84
CA MET A 130 10.94 3.65 12.51
C MET A 130 10.17 4.25 13.70
N PRO A 131 9.55 3.49 14.59
CA PRO A 131 8.99 3.99 15.84
C PRO A 131 9.98 4.79 16.68
N VAL A 132 11.18 4.25 16.87
CA VAL A 132 12.24 4.90 17.65
C VAL A 132 12.65 6.22 17.00
N LEU A 133 12.91 6.22 15.70
CA LEU A 133 13.26 7.42 14.93
C LEU A 133 12.11 8.45 14.94
N SER A 134 10.88 8.01 14.71
CA SER A 134 9.71 8.89 14.71
C SER A 134 9.45 9.48 16.08
N GLY A 135 9.56 8.68 17.15
CA GLY A 135 9.43 9.15 18.51
C GLY A 135 10.52 10.18 18.89
N ALA A 136 11.77 9.93 18.51
CA ALA A 136 12.85 10.88 18.71
C ALA A 136 12.62 12.19 17.93
N LEU A 137 12.22 12.11 16.66
CA LEU A 137 11.93 13.29 15.84
C LEU A 137 10.77 14.13 16.39
N THR A 138 9.72 13.49 16.88
CA THR A 138 8.58 14.21 17.50
C THR A 138 8.95 14.82 18.84
N GLN A 139 9.80 14.18 19.62
CA GLN A 139 10.22 14.67 20.94
C GLN A 139 11.23 15.81 20.87
N PHE A 140 12.23 15.73 19.99
CA PHE A 140 13.35 16.69 19.92
C PHE A 140 13.20 17.76 18.83
N ALA A 141 12.28 17.59 17.87
CA ALA A 141 12.12 18.53 16.77
C ALA A 141 10.63 18.79 16.47
N SER A 142 10.07 18.16 15.46
CA SER A 142 8.66 18.27 15.05
C SER A 142 8.25 17.02 14.27
N TRP A 143 6.97 16.67 14.34
CA TRP A 143 6.40 15.59 13.54
C TRP A 143 6.60 15.79 12.03
N ARG A 144 6.76 17.03 11.56
CA ARG A 144 7.02 17.36 10.15
C ARG A 144 8.32 16.77 9.60
N TRP A 145 9.27 16.44 10.46
CA TRP A 145 10.51 15.77 10.06
C TRP A 145 10.29 14.30 9.65
N ILE A 146 9.22 13.66 10.11
CA ILE A 146 8.89 12.29 9.70
C ILE A 146 8.63 12.22 8.19
N PRO A 147 7.71 13.01 7.60
CA PRO A 147 7.54 13.02 6.15
C PRO A 147 8.76 13.56 5.39
N VAL A 148 9.57 14.45 5.96
CA VAL A 148 10.86 14.84 5.35
C VAL A 148 11.80 13.64 5.24
N LEU A 149 11.90 12.79 6.27
CA LEU A 149 12.66 11.55 6.21
C LEU A 149 12.13 10.62 5.09
N TRP A 150 10.82 10.50 4.93
CA TRP A 150 10.23 9.73 3.83
C TRP A 150 10.60 10.31 2.47
N ALA A 151 10.60 11.62 2.32
CA ALA A 151 11.02 12.30 1.09
C ALA A 151 12.49 12.03 0.77
N VAL A 152 13.38 12.10 1.75
CA VAL A 152 14.81 11.77 1.58
C VAL A 152 14.97 10.31 1.11
N LEU A 153 14.28 9.36 1.73
CA LEU A 153 14.32 7.96 1.30
C LEU A 153 13.80 7.78 -0.13
N ALA A 154 12.77 8.53 -0.52
CA ALA A 154 12.27 8.50 -1.90
C ALA A 154 13.31 8.99 -2.93
N VAL A 155 14.10 10.01 -2.60
CA VAL A 155 15.21 10.47 -3.45
C VAL A 155 16.21 9.34 -3.67
N PHE A 156 16.59 8.60 -2.63
CA PHE A 156 17.47 7.44 -2.78
C PHE A 156 16.88 6.38 -3.70
N VAL A 157 15.56 6.13 -3.62
CA VAL A 157 14.88 5.18 -4.53
C VAL A 157 14.90 5.69 -5.96
N VAL A 158 14.67 6.99 -6.20
CA VAL A 158 14.77 7.59 -7.54
C VAL A 158 16.19 7.41 -8.11
N LEU A 159 17.20 7.78 -7.32
CA LEU A 159 18.60 7.66 -7.73
C LEU A 159 18.97 6.21 -8.02
N ALA A 160 18.62 5.28 -7.13
CA ALA A 160 18.83 3.85 -7.34
C ALA A 160 18.14 3.35 -8.62
N THR A 161 16.91 3.81 -8.90
CA THR A 161 16.16 3.44 -10.10
C THR A 161 16.88 3.94 -11.38
N ILE A 162 17.43 5.15 -11.36
CA ILE A 162 18.14 5.74 -12.49
C ILE A 162 19.48 5.02 -12.73
N VAL A 163 20.24 4.77 -11.66
CA VAL A 163 21.61 4.24 -11.73
C VAL A 163 21.63 2.75 -12.04
N PHE A 164 20.81 1.96 -11.34
CA PHE A 164 20.90 0.50 -11.38
C PHE A 164 19.93 -0.16 -12.37
N LEU A 165 18.80 0.49 -12.71
CA LEU A 165 17.83 -0.11 -13.60
C LEU A 165 18.05 0.32 -15.05
N ARG A 166 18.42 -0.65 -15.90
CA ARG A 166 18.50 -0.43 -17.34
C ARG A 166 17.08 -0.41 -17.94
N PRO A 167 16.83 0.44 -18.96
CA PRO A 167 15.61 0.37 -19.73
C PRO A 167 15.47 -1.03 -20.36
N VAL A 168 14.28 -1.61 -20.24
CA VAL A 168 13.95 -2.86 -20.94
C VAL A 168 12.91 -2.53 -21.98
N ASP A 169 13.02 -3.16 -23.15
CA ASP A 169 12.04 -3.03 -24.19
C ASP A 169 10.65 -3.43 -23.69
N ARG A 170 9.66 -2.67 -24.08
CA ARG A 170 8.29 -2.79 -23.55
C ARG A 170 7.66 -4.10 -23.99
N PRO A 171 7.00 -4.83 -23.10
CA PRO A 171 6.18 -5.94 -23.51
C PRO A 171 5.04 -5.43 -24.42
N SER A 172 4.91 -6.07 -25.56
CA SER A 172 3.99 -5.69 -26.64
C SER A 172 2.50 -5.93 -26.33
N LYS A 173 2.17 -6.61 -25.22
CA LYS A 173 0.78 -6.97 -24.92
C LYS A 173 0.04 -5.86 -24.18
N ARG A 174 -1.08 -5.42 -24.77
CA ARG A 174 -2.04 -4.53 -24.13
C ARG A 174 -2.58 -5.19 -22.86
N GLN A 175 -2.19 -4.69 -21.71
CA GLN A 175 -2.67 -5.14 -20.42
C GLN A 175 -4.06 -4.55 -20.12
N GLU A 176 -4.94 -5.35 -19.58
CA GLU A 176 -6.27 -4.94 -19.15
C GLU A 176 -6.23 -4.29 -17.77
N PHE A 177 -6.96 -3.19 -17.58
CA PHE A 177 -7.01 -2.46 -16.29
C PHE A 177 -8.32 -2.63 -15.54
N VAL A 178 -9.39 -3.07 -16.20
CA VAL A 178 -10.73 -3.09 -15.61
C VAL A 178 -10.81 -4.11 -14.48
N SER A 179 -10.35 -5.34 -14.70
CA SER A 179 -10.37 -6.38 -13.65
C SER A 179 -9.52 -6.01 -12.41
N PRO A 180 -8.27 -5.50 -12.56
CA PRO A 180 -7.48 -5.03 -11.42
C PRO A 180 -8.12 -3.87 -10.64
N ILE A 181 -8.73 -2.91 -11.33
CA ILE A 181 -9.44 -1.80 -10.69
C ILE A 181 -10.64 -2.31 -9.87
N LEU A 182 -11.45 -3.19 -10.46
CA LEU A 182 -12.61 -3.76 -9.77
C LEU A 182 -12.20 -4.63 -8.57
N ALA A 183 -11.11 -5.39 -8.68
CA ALA A 183 -10.57 -6.15 -7.55
C ALA A 183 -10.07 -5.23 -6.43
N GLY A 184 -9.38 -4.15 -6.78
CA GLY A 184 -8.95 -3.13 -5.80
C GLY A 184 -10.13 -2.44 -5.14
N LEU A 185 -11.15 -2.05 -5.92
CA LEU A 185 -12.38 -1.44 -5.43
C LEU A 185 -13.15 -2.38 -4.48
N PHE A 186 -13.21 -3.67 -4.81
CA PHE A 186 -13.80 -4.68 -3.93
C PHE A 186 -13.09 -4.72 -2.57
N LEU A 187 -11.76 -4.82 -2.54
CA LEU A 187 -11.00 -4.84 -1.28
C LEU A 187 -11.13 -3.55 -0.48
N ALA A 188 -11.07 -2.40 -1.14
CA ALA A 188 -11.24 -1.11 -0.50
C ALA A 188 -12.64 -0.95 0.12
N ALA A 189 -13.67 -1.42 -0.59
CA ALA A 189 -15.04 -1.39 -0.11
C ALA A 189 -15.27 -2.34 1.08
N ILE A 190 -14.69 -3.55 1.05
CA ILE A 190 -14.72 -4.47 2.21
C ILE A 190 -14.03 -3.87 3.43
N LEU A 191 -12.84 -3.26 3.24
CA LEU A 191 -12.17 -2.57 4.36
C LEU A 191 -13.08 -1.48 4.95
N GLN A 192 -13.76 -0.72 4.11
CA GLN A 192 -14.67 0.34 4.57
C GLN A 192 -15.90 -0.23 5.32
N VAL A 193 -16.43 -1.38 4.89
CA VAL A 193 -17.46 -2.11 5.66
C VAL A 193 -16.94 -2.46 7.05
N LEU A 194 -15.74 -3.06 7.14
CA LEU A 194 -15.15 -3.46 8.40
C LEU A 194 -14.84 -2.26 9.30
N ASN A 195 -14.39 -1.14 8.74
CA ASN A 195 -14.09 0.08 9.48
C ASN A 195 -15.36 0.73 10.06
N ASN A 196 -16.49 0.67 9.34
CA ASN A 196 -17.76 1.23 9.79
C ASN A 196 -18.58 0.29 10.68
N TRP A 197 -18.21 -1.00 10.77
CA TRP A 197 -18.96 -2.02 11.49
C TRP A 197 -19.16 -1.71 12.99
N PRO A 198 -18.13 -1.25 13.73
CA PRO A 198 -18.26 -0.94 15.16
C PRO A 198 -19.25 0.18 15.46
N ALA A 199 -19.50 1.08 14.51
CA ALA A 199 -20.36 2.26 14.67
C ALA A 199 -21.88 1.99 14.54
N GLY A 200 -22.32 0.73 14.54
CA GLY A 200 -23.75 0.39 14.47
C GLY A 200 -24.11 -0.85 13.67
N GLY A 201 -23.13 -1.62 13.20
CA GLY A 201 -23.35 -2.87 12.49
C GLY A 201 -24.30 -2.72 11.29
N LEU A 202 -25.21 -3.68 11.13
CA LEU A 202 -26.19 -3.68 10.03
C LEU A 202 -27.27 -2.58 10.14
N SER A 203 -27.40 -1.89 11.25
CA SER A 203 -28.37 -0.80 11.39
C SER A 203 -27.85 0.53 10.82
N SER A 204 -26.55 0.64 10.54
CA SER A 204 -25.94 1.86 10.02
C SER A 204 -25.94 1.91 8.48
N VAL A 205 -26.50 2.98 7.91
CA VAL A 205 -26.44 3.23 6.46
C VAL A 205 -25.00 3.31 5.95
N ARG A 206 -24.04 3.72 6.80
CA ARG A 206 -22.62 3.80 6.47
C ARG A 206 -21.98 2.45 6.14
N VAL A 207 -22.60 1.33 6.52
CA VAL A 207 -22.16 -0.03 6.20
C VAL A 207 -22.75 -0.50 4.86
N TRP A 208 -24.00 -0.12 4.57
CA TRP A 208 -24.70 -0.61 3.37
C TRP A 208 -24.14 -0.04 2.06
N ILE A 209 -23.72 1.23 2.05
CA ILE A 209 -23.13 1.86 0.85
C ILE A 209 -21.86 1.12 0.40
N PRO A 210 -20.81 0.98 1.24
CA PRO A 210 -19.61 0.25 0.82
C PRO A 210 -19.89 -1.24 0.57
N LEU A 211 -20.86 -1.86 1.26
CA LEU A 211 -21.26 -3.24 0.98
C LEU A 211 -21.86 -3.38 -0.42
N ALA A 212 -22.75 -2.48 -0.82
CA ALA A 212 -23.30 -2.44 -2.17
C ALA A 212 -22.20 -2.23 -3.23
N VAL A 213 -21.25 -1.32 -2.97
CA VAL A 213 -20.09 -1.09 -3.83
C VAL A 213 -19.23 -2.36 -3.93
N ALA A 214 -18.99 -3.06 -2.82
CA ALA A 214 -18.23 -4.31 -2.82
C ALA A 214 -18.94 -5.39 -3.69
N CYS A 215 -20.24 -5.58 -3.50
CA CYS A 215 -21.02 -6.52 -4.31
C CYS A 215 -20.99 -6.17 -5.80
N ALA A 216 -21.20 -4.89 -6.15
CA ALA A 216 -21.15 -4.43 -7.53
C ALA A 216 -19.76 -4.60 -8.16
N ALA A 217 -18.69 -4.27 -7.41
CA ALA A 217 -17.30 -4.45 -7.85
C ALA A 217 -16.96 -5.93 -8.05
N PHE A 218 -17.43 -6.81 -7.19
CA PHE A 218 -17.22 -8.25 -7.30
C PHE A 218 -17.93 -8.85 -8.52
N VAL A 219 -19.20 -8.51 -8.72
CA VAL A 219 -19.95 -8.94 -9.92
C VAL A 219 -19.31 -8.39 -11.17
N GLY A 220 -18.96 -7.10 -11.19
CA GLY A 220 -18.24 -6.47 -12.29
C GLY A 220 -16.90 -7.12 -12.59
N PHE A 221 -16.13 -7.51 -11.57
CA PHE A 221 -14.88 -8.24 -11.70
C PHE A 221 -15.07 -9.60 -12.39
N ILE A 222 -16.05 -10.39 -11.95
CA ILE A 222 -16.37 -11.68 -12.57
C ILE A 222 -16.78 -11.49 -14.03
N TYR A 223 -17.64 -10.48 -14.31
CA TYR A 223 -18.10 -10.18 -15.66
C TYR A 223 -16.95 -9.74 -16.58
N ALA A 224 -16.13 -8.78 -16.12
CA ALA A 224 -14.99 -8.27 -16.89
C ALA A 224 -13.99 -9.39 -17.20
N ARG A 225 -13.65 -10.21 -16.19
CA ARG A 225 -12.74 -11.35 -16.35
C ARG A 225 -13.22 -12.36 -17.39
N ASN A 226 -14.53 -12.64 -17.44
CA ASN A 226 -15.10 -13.62 -18.38
C ASN A 226 -15.15 -13.08 -19.83
N ARG A 227 -15.05 -11.77 -20.04
CA ARG A 227 -15.05 -11.11 -21.35
C ARG A 227 -13.66 -10.93 -21.95
N VAL A 228 -12.60 -11.04 -21.16
CA VAL A 228 -11.22 -10.77 -21.60
C VAL A 228 -10.51 -12.08 -21.91
N ALA A 229 -9.97 -12.18 -23.14
CA ALA A 229 -9.26 -13.39 -23.60
C ALA A 229 -7.94 -13.66 -22.81
N SER A 230 -7.32 -12.62 -22.23
CA SER A 230 -6.11 -12.73 -21.40
C SER A 230 -6.25 -11.86 -20.17
N PRO A 231 -6.91 -12.33 -19.09
CA PRO A 231 -7.12 -11.55 -17.89
C PRO A 231 -5.78 -11.29 -17.18
N SER A 232 -5.57 -10.03 -16.76
CA SER A 232 -4.36 -9.61 -16.04
C SER A 232 -4.23 -10.30 -14.67
N LEU A 233 -5.36 -10.71 -14.07
CA LEU A 233 -5.41 -11.47 -12.83
C LEU A 233 -5.83 -12.92 -13.11
N THR A 234 -4.89 -13.84 -12.98
CA THR A 234 -5.17 -15.27 -13.08
C THR A 234 -5.39 -15.87 -11.70
N LEU A 235 -6.53 -16.55 -11.50
CA LEU A 235 -6.81 -17.30 -10.26
C LEU A 235 -6.27 -18.74 -10.31
N ALA A 236 -5.60 -19.12 -11.39
CA ALA A 236 -5.04 -20.46 -11.56
C ALA A 236 -4.06 -20.86 -10.43
N PRO A 237 -3.17 -19.98 -9.95
CA PRO A 237 -2.29 -20.30 -8.83
C PRO A 237 -3.04 -20.64 -7.54
N LEU A 238 -4.23 -20.05 -7.30
CA LEU A 238 -5.03 -20.28 -6.10
C LEU A 238 -5.60 -21.71 -6.04
N ARG A 239 -5.69 -22.39 -7.19
CA ARG A 239 -6.17 -23.78 -7.29
C ARG A 239 -5.06 -24.81 -7.15
N SER A 240 -3.81 -24.40 -7.08
CA SER A 240 -2.67 -25.30 -6.96
C SER A 240 -2.53 -25.79 -5.51
N ARG A 241 -2.36 -27.11 -5.33
CA ARG A 241 -2.08 -27.70 -4.01
C ARG A 241 -0.82 -27.14 -3.35
N ALA A 242 0.13 -26.66 -4.14
CA ALA A 242 1.37 -26.06 -3.63
C ALA A 242 1.17 -24.66 -3.05
N THR A 243 0.18 -23.91 -3.53
CA THR A 243 -0.08 -22.53 -3.09
C THR A 243 -1.10 -22.45 -1.96
N THR A 244 -1.93 -23.48 -1.78
CA THR A 244 -2.94 -23.51 -0.71
C THR A 244 -2.34 -23.28 0.70
N PRO A 245 -1.27 -23.96 1.14
CA PRO A 245 -0.68 -23.72 2.45
C PRO A 245 -0.10 -22.29 2.58
N LEU A 246 0.46 -21.74 1.51
CA LEU A 246 0.97 -20.37 1.51
C LEU A 246 -0.17 -19.35 1.66
N LEU A 247 -1.32 -19.59 1.04
CA LEU A 247 -2.51 -18.76 1.21
C LEU A 247 -3.07 -18.83 2.63
N ILE A 248 -3.11 -20.03 3.22
CA ILE A 248 -3.53 -20.21 4.61
C ILE A 248 -2.62 -19.41 5.54
N VAL A 249 -1.30 -19.51 5.38
CA VAL A 249 -0.34 -18.74 6.19
C VAL A 249 -0.51 -17.24 5.94
N ALA A 250 -0.66 -16.80 4.69
CA ALA A 250 -0.85 -15.40 4.34
C ALA A 250 -2.13 -14.78 4.92
N VAL A 251 -3.16 -15.58 5.21
CA VAL A 251 -4.39 -15.16 5.87
C VAL A 251 -4.28 -15.24 7.39
N LEU A 252 -3.75 -16.35 7.90
CA LEU A 252 -3.68 -16.59 9.34
C LEU A 252 -2.67 -15.65 10.04
N PHE A 253 -1.55 -15.32 9.38
CA PHE A 253 -0.53 -14.47 9.99
C PHE A 253 -1.03 -13.04 10.28
N PRO A 254 -1.70 -12.32 9.36
CA PRO A 254 -2.32 -11.02 9.68
C PRO A 254 -3.41 -11.13 10.74
N LEU A 255 -4.23 -12.18 10.70
CA LEU A 255 -5.26 -12.42 11.72
C LEU A 255 -4.64 -12.60 13.12
N ALA A 256 -3.59 -13.40 13.23
CA ALA A 256 -2.88 -13.56 14.49
C ALA A 256 -2.29 -12.23 15.01
N ASN A 257 -1.77 -11.38 14.12
CA ASN A 257 -1.31 -10.04 14.49
C ASN A 257 -2.45 -9.16 15.00
N VAL A 258 -3.60 -9.16 14.34
CA VAL A 258 -4.79 -8.40 14.81
C VAL A 258 -5.22 -8.88 16.18
N PHE A 259 -5.30 -10.19 16.40
CA PHE A 259 -5.60 -10.75 17.72
C PHE A 259 -4.59 -10.32 18.79
N PHE A 260 -3.30 -10.35 18.46
CA PHE A 260 -2.24 -9.90 19.37
C PHE A 260 -2.44 -8.43 19.78
N TYR A 261 -2.71 -7.54 18.82
CA TYR A 261 -2.96 -6.11 19.14
C TYR A 261 -4.21 -5.89 19.98
N ILE A 262 -5.30 -6.66 19.74
CA ILE A 262 -6.54 -6.54 20.53
C ILE A 262 -6.33 -7.02 21.98
N THR A 263 -5.46 -8.02 22.20
CA THR A 263 -5.23 -8.57 23.54
C THR A 263 -4.21 -7.81 24.36
N MET A 264 -3.36 -6.99 23.71
CA MET A 264 -2.30 -6.21 24.38
C MET A 264 -2.66 -4.72 24.58
N GLY A 265 -3.73 -4.21 23.94
CA GLY A 265 -4.25 -2.84 24.10
C GLY A 265 -5.46 -2.82 25.00
#